data_71eb0b77128b373429bf6bb7295a32b8
#
_entry.id   71eb0b77128b373429bf6bb7295a32b8
#
_cell.length_a   1.000
_cell.length_b   1.000
_cell.length_c   1.000
_cell.angle_alpha   90.00
_cell.angle_beta   90.00
_cell.angle_gamma   90.00
#
_symmetry.space_group_name_H-M   'P 1'
#
loop_
_entity.id
_entity.type
_entity.pdbx_description
1 polymer ?
#
loop_
_entity_poly.entity_id
_entity_poly.type
_entity_poly.pdbx_seq_one_letter_code
_entity_poly.pdbx_strand_id
1 'polypeptide(L)'
;MKMNQFFYILWWVLAIVTTGTTTRGKESKKLNIVLIMADDVGYECFSAYGSKEFSTPRLDALAAKGMRFDHCHSTPLCTPSRVNLMTGKSNVFNYVDFGVFPKGEPTFANHFKAQGYVTAVAGKWQLLTTQTGISPKEAGFERHCVWNIPGTERRRYWEPSLMHDGKVINHGEDDYGSTIIADYLVDFIKTNKDKPFLAYYPLNLPHNPFDPTPRS
;
A
#
# COMPACT_ATOMS: atom_id res chain seq x y z
N MET A 1 32.42 -61.22 -31.16
CA MET A 1 31.60 -60.22 -31.87
C MET A 1 30.26 -60.00 -31.09
N LYS A 2 30.27 -59.22 -30.04
CA LYS A 2 29.08 -58.83 -29.25
C LYS A 2 29.27 -57.38 -28.79
N MET A 3 29.12 -56.42 -29.70
CA MET A 3 29.36 -55.00 -29.43
C MET A 3 28.20 -54.07 -29.84
N ASN A 4 26.98 -54.62 -30.05
CA ASN A 4 25.86 -53.82 -30.56
C ASN A 4 24.66 -53.64 -29.61
N GLN A 5 24.66 -54.23 -28.43
CA GLN A 5 23.52 -54.05 -27.50
C GLN A 5 23.69 -52.87 -26.52
N PHE A 6 24.92 -52.45 -26.26
CA PHE A 6 25.16 -51.31 -25.32
C PHE A 6 24.80 -49.94 -25.93
N PHE A 7 24.93 -49.81 -27.27
CA PHE A 7 24.63 -48.56 -27.96
C PHE A 7 23.12 -48.26 -28.04
N TYR A 8 22.26 -49.27 -28.10
CA TYR A 8 20.80 -49.06 -28.16
C TYR A 8 20.21 -48.64 -26.82
N ILE A 9 20.76 -49.08 -25.71
CA ILE A 9 20.32 -48.72 -24.38
C ILE A 9 20.66 -47.24 -24.10
N LEU A 10 21.82 -46.77 -24.56
CA LEU A 10 22.22 -45.36 -24.38
C LEU A 10 21.34 -44.40 -25.20
N TRP A 11 20.86 -44.80 -26.38
CA TRP A 11 19.95 -44.01 -27.22
C TRP A 11 18.54 -43.93 -26.62
N TRP A 12 18.05 -44.96 -25.98
CA TRP A 12 16.75 -44.96 -25.31
C TRP A 12 16.76 -44.11 -24.00
N VAL A 13 17.86 -44.12 -23.28
CA VAL A 13 18.00 -43.27 -22.09
C VAL A 13 18.14 -41.80 -22.48
N LEU A 14 18.77 -41.47 -23.60
CA LEU A 14 18.88 -40.11 -24.09
C LEU A 14 17.54 -39.57 -24.65
N ALA A 15 16.69 -40.42 -25.21
CA ALA A 15 15.38 -40.04 -25.73
C ALA A 15 14.33 -39.78 -24.66
N ILE A 16 14.49 -40.36 -23.46
CA ILE A 16 13.55 -40.14 -22.32
C ILE A 16 13.83 -38.81 -21.61
N VAL A 17 15.04 -38.26 -21.70
CA VAL A 17 15.40 -36.99 -21.04
C VAL A 17 14.90 -35.76 -21.81
N THR A 18 14.50 -35.89 -23.08
CA THR A 18 14.10 -34.76 -23.93
C THR A 18 12.60 -34.52 -24.04
N THR A 19 11.74 -35.35 -23.40
CA THR A 19 10.30 -35.12 -23.35
C THR A 19 9.85 -34.66 -21.97
N GLY A 20 10.69 -33.87 -21.27
CA GLY A 20 10.27 -33.07 -20.17
C GLY A 20 9.31 -32.00 -20.70
N THR A 21 8.02 -32.33 -20.84
CA THR A 21 6.96 -31.35 -20.94
C THR A 21 7.05 -30.48 -19.69
N THR A 22 7.73 -29.33 -19.81
CA THR A 22 7.56 -28.26 -18.88
C THR A 22 6.08 -27.87 -18.92
N THR A 23 5.29 -28.45 -18.05
CA THR A 23 3.97 -27.94 -17.73
C THR A 23 4.21 -26.52 -17.22
N ARG A 24 4.15 -25.55 -18.15
CA ARG A 24 4.12 -24.14 -17.82
C ARG A 24 2.85 -23.96 -16.97
N GLY A 25 3.02 -24.00 -15.65
CA GLY A 25 1.94 -23.76 -14.73
C GLY A 25 1.23 -22.50 -15.19
N LYS A 26 -0.09 -22.55 -15.32
CA LYS A 26 -0.92 -21.40 -15.70
C LYS A 26 -0.52 -20.25 -14.79
N GLU A 27 0.13 -19.25 -15.37
CA GLU A 27 0.60 -18.09 -14.60
C GLU A 27 -0.60 -17.50 -13.86
N SER A 28 -0.60 -17.59 -12.54
CA SER A 28 -1.74 -17.13 -11.76
C SER A 28 -1.89 -15.62 -11.97
N LYS A 29 -3.10 -15.19 -12.33
CA LYS A 29 -3.40 -13.77 -12.54
C LYS A 29 -3.04 -13.02 -11.26
N LYS A 30 -2.13 -12.06 -11.34
CA LYS A 30 -1.78 -11.19 -10.22
C LYS A 30 -3.00 -10.40 -9.78
N LEU A 31 -3.28 -10.38 -8.48
CA LEU A 31 -4.40 -9.65 -7.90
C LEU A 31 -4.07 -8.18 -7.74
N ASN A 32 -5.04 -7.32 -7.93
CA ASN A 32 -4.94 -5.92 -7.55
C ASN A 32 -5.04 -5.76 -6.04
N ILE A 33 -4.28 -4.82 -5.48
CA ILE A 33 -4.21 -4.60 -4.05
C ILE A 33 -4.58 -3.16 -3.75
N VAL A 34 -5.56 -3.00 -2.85
CA VAL A 34 -5.90 -1.71 -2.24
C VAL A 34 -5.72 -1.86 -0.74
N LEU A 35 -4.74 -1.16 -0.18
CA LEU A 35 -4.44 -1.15 1.25
C LEU A 35 -4.89 0.18 1.84
N ILE A 36 -5.81 0.15 2.81
CA ILE A 36 -6.36 1.35 3.46
C ILE A 36 -5.96 1.33 4.92
N MET A 37 -5.39 2.44 5.40
CA MET A 37 -5.02 2.64 6.79
C MET A 37 -5.67 3.92 7.30
N ALA A 38 -6.57 3.84 8.28
CA ALA A 38 -7.14 4.99 8.95
C ALA A 38 -6.16 5.56 10.00
N ASP A 39 -6.28 6.85 10.31
CA ASP A 39 -5.39 7.56 11.23
C ASP A 39 -6.17 8.00 12.48
N ASP A 40 -5.77 7.52 13.66
CA ASP A 40 -6.40 7.80 14.96
C ASP A 40 -7.86 7.35 15.05
N VAL A 41 -8.17 6.11 14.64
CA VAL A 41 -9.49 5.51 14.79
C VAL A 41 -9.40 4.19 15.55
N GLY A 42 -10.25 4.02 16.54
CA GLY A 42 -10.40 2.76 17.26
C GLY A 42 -11.35 1.78 16.55
N TYR A 43 -11.18 0.50 16.78
CA TYR A 43 -12.06 -0.54 16.20
C TYR A 43 -13.52 -0.38 16.62
N GLU A 44 -13.77 0.22 17.81
CA GLU A 44 -15.09 0.54 18.34
C GLU A 44 -15.89 1.55 17.50
N CYS A 45 -15.24 2.24 16.57
CA CYS A 45 -15.88 3.15 15.63
C CYS A 45 -16.50 2.43 14.40
N PHE A 46 -16.32 1.12 14.28
CA PHE A 46 -16.83 0.36 13.13
C PHE A 46 -18.00 -0.52 13.54
N SER A 47 -19.13 -0.44 12.81
CA SER A 47 -20.32 -1.25 13.09
C SER A 47 -20.05 -2.75 12.93
N ALA A 48 -19.15 -3.18 12.04
CA ALA A 48 -18.70 -4.56 11.94
C ALA A 48 -18.05 -5.10 13.23
N TYR A 49 -17.53 -4.23 14.10
CA TYR A 49 -16.98 -4.56 15.41
C TYR A 49 -17.92 -4.22 16.57
N GLY A 50 -19.18 -3.91 16.27
CA GLY A 50 -20.22 -3.71 17.28
C GLY A 50 -20.47 -2.27 17.70
N SER A 51 -19.97 -1.28 16.96
CA SER A 51 -20.30 0.13 17.19
C SER A 51 -21.81 0.34 17.17
N LYS A 52 -22.33 1.08 18.16
CA LYS A 52 -23.74 1.50 18.24
C LYS A 52 -23.93 2.97 17.87
N GLU A 53 -22.86 3.74 17.87
CA GLU A 53 -22.86 5.18 17.63
C GLU A 53 -22.52 5.52 16.17
N PHE A 54 -21.68 4.71 15.54
CA PHE A 54 -21.23 4.94 14.17
C PHE A 54 -21.74 3.84 13.24
N SER A 55 -22.26 4.24 12.08
CA SER A 55 -22.71 3.34 11.03
C SER A 55 -21.67 3.31 9.90
N THR A 56 -21.14 2.13 9.59
CA THR A 56 -20.13 1.92 8.54
C THR A 56 -20.58 0.86 7.52
N PRO A 57 -21.73 1.03 6.84
CA PRO A 57 -22.38 -0.03 6.07
C PRO A 57 -21.54 -0.55 4.91
N ARG A 58 -20.65 0.26 4.32
CA ARG A 58 -19.75 -0.18 3.25
C ARG A 58 -18.65 -1.09 3.77
N LEU A 59 -18.10 -0.79 4.96
CA LEU A 59 -17.11 -1.64 5.61
C LEU A 59 -17.74 -2.91 6.16
N ASP A 60 -18.96 -2.86 6.65
CA ASP A 60 -19.72 -4.03 7.08
C ASP A 60 -19.96 -5.00 5.92
N ALA A 61 -20.32 -4.46 4.75
CA ALA A 61 -20.50 -5.26 3.54
C ALA A 61 -19.17 -5.88 3.06
N LEU A 62 -18.05 -5.20 3.25
CA LEU A 62 -16.72 -5.74 2.97
C LEU A 62 -16.37 -6.86 3.95
N ALA A 63 -16.58 -6.64 5.25
CA ALA A 63 -16.34 -7.64 6.29
C ALA A 63 -17.18 -8.91 6.09
N ALA A 64 -18.43 -8.77 5.70
CA ALA A 64 -19.35 -9.89 5.43
C ALA A 64 -18.92 -10.74 4.21
N LYS A 65 -18.19 -10.17 3.26
CA LYS A 65 -17.71 -10.85 2.05
C LYS A 65 -16.25 -11.30 2.13
N GLY A 66 -15.54 -10.84 3.14
CA GLY A 66 -14.12 -11.09 3.32
C GLY A 66 -13.79 -11.76 4.65
N MET A 67 -12.68 -11.36 5.22
CA MET A 67 -12.20 -11.84 6.51
C MET A 67 -12.10 -10.65 7.49
N ARG A 68 -12.64 -10.82 8.70
CA ARG A 68 -12.48 -9.89 9.81
C ARG A 68 -11.48 -10.45 10.80
N PHE A 69 -10.56 -9.62 11.27
CA PHE A 69 -9.57 -9.97 12.28
C PHE A 69 -9.98 -9.36 13.62
N ASP A 70 -10.31 -10.20 14.60
CA ASP A 70 -10.71 -9.74 15.94
C ASP A 70 -9.50 -9.40 16.83
N HIS A 71 -8.32 -9.90 16.45
CA HIS A 71 -7.05 -9.64 17.15
C HIS A 71 -6.01 -9.13 16.15
N CYS A 72 -6.09 -7.85 15.82
CA CYS A 72 -5.11 -7.17 15.00
C CYS A 72 -4.67 -5.89 15.73
N HIS A 73 -3.40 -5.84 16.10
CA HIS A 73 -2.85 -4.76 16.92
C HIS A 73 -1.91 -3.88 16.10
N SER A 74 -1.99 -2.57 16.31
CA SER A 74 -1.03 -1.58 15.83
C SER A 74 -0.22 -1.04 17.00
N THR A 75 0.85 -0.31 16.70
CA THR A 75 1.54 0.49 17.71
C THR A 75 0.71 1.73 18.05
N PRO A 76 0.90 2.34 19.23
CA PRO A 76 0.04 3.44 19.68
C PRO A 76 0.23 4.77 18.91
N LEU A 77 1.26 4.90 18.08
CA LEU A 77 1.56 6.10 17.31
C LEU A 77 1.62 5.83 15.81
N CYS A 78 1.33 6.88 15.03
CA CYS A 78 1.22 6.82 13.57
C CYS A 78 2.54 6.47 12.86
N THR A 79 3.66 7.11 13.19
CA THR A 79 4.96 6.82 12.53
C THR A 79 5.42 5.38 12.75
N PRO A 80 5.50 4.84 13.98
CA PRO A 80 5.93 3.46 14.18
C PRO A 80 4.96 2.46 13.52
N SER A 81 3.64 2.69 13.56
CA SER A 81 2.67 1.83 12.85
C SER A 81 2.93 1.82 11.33
N ARG A 82 3.24 2.98 10.74
CA ARG A 82 3.57 3.10 9.31
C ARG A 82 4.88 2.41 8.97
N VAL A 83 5.92 2.56 9.78
CA VAL A 83 7.21 1.88 9.60
C VAL A 83 7.02 0.36 9.70
N ASN A 84 6.29 -0.12 10.71
CA ASN A 84 5.99 -1.54 10.88
C ASN A 84 5.24 -2.11 9.67
N LEU A 85 4.17 -1.44 9.22
CA LEU A 85 3.38 -1.85 8.05
C LEU A 85 4.23 -1.86 6.77
N MET A 86 5.03 -0.81 6.55
CA MET A 86 5.82 -0.64 5.33
C MET A 86 6.93 -1.68 5.21
N THR A 87 7.54 -2.08 6.33
CA THR A 87 8.69 -2.99 6.37
C THR A 87 8.33 -4.43 6.70
N GLY A 88 7.16 -4.67 7.30
CA GLY A 88 6.79 -5.97 7.86
C GLY A 88 7.64 -6.38 9.07
N LYS A 89 8.38 -5.44 9.69
CA LYS A 89 9.27 -5.70 10.83
C LYS A 89 8.78 -5.02 12.09
N SER A 90 8.98 -5.65 13.24
CA SER A 90 8.72 -5.03 14.54
C SER A 90 9.60 -3.78 14.73
N ASN A 91 9.01 -2.73 15.30
CA ASN A 91 9.70 -1.47 15.58
C ASN A 91 10.85 -1.59 16.59
N VAL A 92 10.91 -2.67 17.36
CA VAL A 92 12.06 -3.00 18.21
C VAL A 92 13.35 -3.07 17.40
N PHE A 93 13.27 -3.45 16.11
CA PHE A 93 14.44 -3.63 15.26
C PHE A 93 14.73 -2.46 14.33
N ASN A 94 13.72 -1.62 14.03
CA ASN A 94 13.88 -0.65 12.92
C ASN A 94 13.27 0.73 13.17
N TYR A 95 12.69 1.01 14.33
CA TYR A 95 12.21 2.37 14.62
C TYR A 95 13.37 3.29 15.00
N VAL A 96 13.48 4.43 14.31
CA VAL A 96 14.55 5.41 14.49
C VAL A 96 14.04 6.63 15.23
N ASP A 97 13.06 7.33 14.65
CA ASP A 97 12.52 8.57 15.21
C ASP A 97 11.13 8.85 14.64
N PHE A 98 10.40 9.77 15.29
CA PHE A 98 9.08 10.19 14.85
C PHE A 98 9.16 10.97 13.53
N GLY A 99 8.36 10.58 12.55
CA GLY A 99 8.35 11.20 11.22
C GLY A 99 9.48 10.74 10.30
N VAL A 100 10.25 9.73 10.68
CA VAL A 100 11.41 9.23 9.93
C VAL A 100 11.26 7.75 9.59
N PHE A 101 11.41 7.43 8.31
CA PHE A 101 11.57 6.04 7.88
C PHE A 101 13.05 5.62 7.97
N PRO A 102 13.35 4.43 8.48
CA PRO A 102 14.73 3.96 8.65
C PRO A 102 15.43 3.80 7.29
N LYS A 103 16.65 4.34 7.20
CA LYS A 103 17.45 4.32 5.97
C LYS A 103 17.85 2.89 5.60
N GLY A 104 17.71 2.56 4.31
CA GLY A 104 18.12 1.26 3.77
C GLY A 104 17.11 0.11 3.97
N GLU A 105 15.99 0.36 4.65
CA GLU A 105 14.93 -0.64 4.79
C GLU A 105 14.07 -0.70 3.52
N PRO A 106 13.90 -1.88 2.91
CA PRO A 106 12.97 -2.04 1.81
C PRO A 106 11.53 -1.99 2.31
N THR A 107 10.63 -1.52 1.46
CA THR A 107 9.19 -1.47 1.74
C THR A 107 8.44 -2.55 0.98
N PHE A 108 7.20 -2.83 1.40
CA PHE A 108 6.33 -3.71 0.62
C PHE A 108 6.14 -3.18 -0.82
N ALA A 109 6.09 -1.85 -1.03
CA ALA A 109 5.92 -1.27 -2.34
C ALA A 109 7.14 -1.51 -3.25
N ASN A 110 8.38 -1.49 -2.71
CA ASN A 110 9.57 -1.89 -3.46
C ASN A 110 9.44 -3.34 -3.96
N HIS A 111 8.96 -4.25 -3.11
CA HIS A 111 8.78 -5.65 -3.47
C HIS A 111 7.70 -5.83 -4.55
N PHE A 112 6.54 -5.17 -4.42
CA PHE A 112 5.49 -5.23 -5.43
C PHE A 112 5.93 -4.62 -6.76
N LYS A 113 6.64 -3.48 -6.73
CA LYS A 113 7.22 -2.86 -7.91
C LYS A 113 8.19 -3.80 -8.63
N ALA A 114 9.07 -4.47 -7.90
CA ALA A 114 10.00 -5.47 -8.45
C ALA A 114 9.27 -6.65 -9.11
N GLN A 115 8.03 -6.94 -8.69
CA GLN A 115 7.15 -7.94 -9.29
C GLN A 115 6.30 -7.39 -10.45
N GLY A 116 6.54 -6.16 -10.91
CA GLY A 116 5.85 -5.56 -12.06
C GLY A 116 4.48 -4.96 -11.75
N TYR A 117 4.19 -4.66 -10.49
CA TYR A 117 3.01 -3.86 -10.13
C TYR A 117 3.26 -2.38 -10.41
N VAL A 118 2.25 -1.69 -10.93
CA VAL A 118 2.21 -0.23 -10.85
C VAL A 118 1.76 0.18 -9.45
N THR A 119 2.41 1.20 -8.87
CA THR A 119 2.27 1.49 -7.44
C THR A 119 1.88 2.95 -7.21
N ALA A 120 0.93 3.18 -6.32
CA ALA A 120 0.56 4.52 -5.89
C ALA A 120 0.33 4.59 -4.38
N VAL A 121 0.61 5.77 -3.82
CA VAL A 121 0.21 6.15 -2.46
C VAL A 121 -0.49 7.50 -2.47
N ALA A 122 -1.61 7.61 -1.76
CA ALA A 122 -2.22 8.91 -1.53
C ALA A 122 -2.74 9.03 -0.10
N GLY A 123 -2.41 10.13 0.56
CA GLY A 123 -2.77 10.40 1.95
C GLY A 123 -1.63 10.93 2.82
N LYS A 124 -1.66 10.62 4.10
CA LYS A 124 -0.64 11.04 5.06
C LYS A 124 0.64 10.24 4.87
N TRP A 125 1.74 10.94 4.55
CA TRP A 125 3.04 10.30 4.41
C TRP A 125 3.74 10.12 5.75
N GLN A 126 4.20 11.20 6.34
CA GLN A 126 4.85 11.24 7.68
C GLN A 126 6.03 10.25 7.85
N LEU A 127 6.79 10.02 6.80
CA LEU A 127 7.98 9.16 6.79
C LEU A 127 9.22 9.90 6.28
N LEU A 128 9.04 11.19 5.97
CA LEU A 128 10.05 12.17 5.60
C LEU A 128 9.56 13.53 6.10
N THR A 129 9.65 13.80 7.39
CA THR A 129 9.22 15.09 7.98
C THR A 129 10.39 16.03 8.24
N THR A 130 11.59 15.49 8.21
CA THR A 130 12.87 16.21 8.26
C THR A 130 13.65 15.93 6.97
N GLN A 131 14.92 16.32 6.90
CA GLN A 131 15.79 15.95 5.77
C GLN A 131 16.22 14.48 5.80
N THR A 132 15.84 13.76 6.82
CA THR A 132 16.08 12.32 6.98
C THR A 132 14.76 11.57 6.82
N GLY A 133 14.81 10.38 6.25
CA GLY A 133 13.62 9.55 5.96
C GLY A 133 13.60 9.12 4.50
N ILE A 134 12.42 8.81 3.98
CA ILE A 134 12.25 8.29 2.63
C ILE A 134 11.10 9.00 1.91
N SER A 135 11.32 9.40 0.68
CA SER A 135 10.26 9.91 -0.20
C SER A 135 9.35 8.78 -0.69
N PRO A 136 8.11 9.07 -1.13
CA PRO A 136 7.24 8.08 -1.74
C PRO A 136 7.90 7.32 -2.90
N LYS A 137 8.66 8.02 -3.73
CA LYS A 137 9.35 7.42 -4.89
C LYS A 137 10.46 6.45 -4.48
N GLU A 138 11.28 6.79 -3.48
CA GLU A 138 12.29 5.90 -2.91
C GLU A 138 11.65 4.70 -2.22
N ALA A 139 10.49 4.90 -1.58
CA ALA A 139 9.70 3.84 -0.97
C ALA A 139 9.02 2.91 -1.98
N GLY A 140 9.19 3.14 -3.30
CA GLY A 140 8.68 2.27 -4.35
C GLY A 140 7.31 2.67 -4.91
N PHE A 141 6.76 3.84 -4.57
CA PHE A 141 5.53 4.36 -5.16
C PHE A 141 5.83 5.25 -6.35
N GLU A 142 5.37 4.84 -7.53
CA GLU A 142 5.61 5.58 -8.78
C GLU A 142 4.74 6.83 -8.88
N ARG A 143 3.52 6.75 -8.32
CA ARG A 143 2.56 7.85 -8.28
C ARG A 143 2.23 8.19 -6.83
N HIS A 144 2.08 9.47 -6.54
CA HIS A 144 1.75 9.89 -5.17
C HIS A 144 1.04 11.24 -5.09
N CYS A 145 0.06 11.29 -4.18
CA CYS A 145 -0.61 12.51 -3.73
C CYS A 145 -0.60 12.52 -2.21
N VAL A 146 0.37 13.19 -1.59
CA VAL A 146 0.62 13.03 -0.16
C VAL A 146 0.71 14.35 0.58
N TRP A 147 0.33 14.28 1.87
CA TRP A 147 0.50 15.32 2.87
C TRP A 147 1.54 14.90 3.92
N ASN A 148 2.04 15.86 4.69
CA ASN A 148 3.03 15.69 5.76
C ASN A 148 4.38 15.19 5.24
N ILE A 149 4.90 15.93 4.28
CA ILE A 149 6.21 15.76 3.66
C ILE A 149 6.84 17.17 3.47
N PRO A 150 8.16 17.33 3.45
CA PRO A 150 8.79 18.62 3.25
C PRO A 150 8.25 19.38 2.04
N GLY A 151 7.97 20.66 2.24
CA GLY A 151 7.37 21.54 1.24
C GLY A 151 5.85 21.67 1.33
N THR A 152 5.13 20.74 1.95
CA THR A 152 3.70 20.90 2.23
C THR A 152 3.48 21.67 3.54
N GLU A 153 2.38 22.44 3.59
CA GLU A 153 1.93 23.12 4.80
C GLU A 153 1.18 22.15 5.74
N ARG A 154 0.81 22.64 6.93
CA ARG A 154 0.06 21.82 7.91
C ARG A 154 -1.40 21.59 7.55
N ARG A 155 -1.98 22.40 6.64
CA ARG A 155 -3.35 22.30 6.17
C ARG A 155 -3.53 21.01 5.37
N ARG A 156 -4.49 20.19 5.76
CA ARG A 156 -4.73 18.86 5.15
C ARG A 156 -6.18 18.58 4.79
N TYR A 157 -7.11 19.30 5.44
CA TYR A 157 -8.53 19.13 5.17
C TYR A 157 -9.04 20.22 4.25
N TRP A 158 -9.25 21.43 4.73
CA TRP A 158 -9.61 22.57 3.88
C TRP A 158 -8.37 23.30 3.41
N GLU A 159 -8.42 23.86 2.21
CA GLU A 159 -7.28 24.54 1.56
C GLU A 159 -5.98 23.70 1.63
N PRO A 160 -6.01 22.42 1.27
CA PRO A 160 -4.89 21.55 1.57
C PRO A 160 -3.65 21.88 0.77
N SER A 161 -2.48 21.68 1.40
CA SER A 161 -1.18 21.73 0.73
C SER A 161 -0.72 20.28 0.53
N LEU A 162 -0.70 19.81 -0.71
CA LEU A 162 -0.42 18.42 -1.07
C LEU A 162 0.73 18.33 -2.06
N MET A 163 1.52 17.26 -1.96
CA MET A 163 2.53 16.94 -2.96
C MET A 163 1.99 15.94 -3.96
N HIS A 164 1.81 16.37 -5.20
CA HIS A 164 1.37 15.55 -6.32
C HIS A 164 2.57 15.20 -7.21
N ASP A 165 2.99 13.95 -7.22
CA ASP A 165 4.06 13.43 -8.08
C ASP A 165 5.35 14.31 -8.06
N GLY A 166 5.71 14.79 -6.87
CA GLY A 166 6.91 15.63 -6.65
C GLY A 166 6.70 17.14 -6.76
N LYS A 167 5.46 17.62 -7.01
CA LYS A 167 5.12 19.03 -7.03
C LYS A 167 4.16 19.37 -5.89
N VAL A 168 4.50 20.38 -5.10
CA VAL A 168 3.58 20.90 -4.09
C VAL A 168 2.51 21.74 -4.77
N ILE A 169 1.24 21.45 -4.46
CA ILE A 169 0.06 22.17 -4.93
C ILE A 169 -0.69 22.67 -3.69
N ASN A 170 -0.87 23.98 -3.59
CA ASN A 170 -1.74 24.61 -2.63
C ASN A 170 -3.12 24.79 -3.25
N HIS A 171 -4.12 24.20 -2.64
CA HIS A 171 -5.49 24.19 -3.13
C HIS A 171 -6.29 25.38 -2.55
N GLY A 172 -7.44 25.67 -3.14
CA GLY A 172 -8.29 26.79 -2.75
C GLY A 172 -9.18 26.52 -1.54
N GLU A 173 -9.93 27.56 -1.14
CA GLU A 173 -10.77 27.59 0.07
C GLU A 173 -11.89 26.51 0.06
N ASP A 174 -12.43 26.20 -1.12
CA ASP A 174 -13.50 25.21 -1.31
C ASP A 174 -12.97 23.78 -1.49
N ASP A 175 -11.67 23.61 -1.51
CA ASP A 175 -11.03 22.32 -1.78
C ASP A 175 -10.88 21.52 -0.47
N TYR A 176 -11.38 20.29 -0.49
CA TYR A 176 -11.25 19.36 0.64
C TYR A 176 -10.24 18.25 0.36
N GLY A 177 -9.16 18.22 1.14
CA GLY A 177 -7.99 17.37 0.91
C GLY A 177 -8.28 15.88 0.85
N SER A 178 -9.17 15.39 1.73
CA SER A 178 -9.50 13.96 1.72
C SER A 178 -10.26 13.54 0.46
N THR A 179 -11.06 14.44 -0.15
CA THR A 179 -11.70 14.21 -1.44
C THR A 179 -10.66 14.16 -2.56
N ILE A 180 -9.77 15.16 -2.63
CA ILE A 180 -8.70 15.22 -3.65
C ILE A 180 -7.83 13.97 -3.61
N ILE A 181 -7.43 13.55 -2.43
CA ILE A 181 -6.62 12.35 -2.20
C ILE A 181 -7.35 11.08 -2.65
N ALA A 182 -8.65 10.96 -2.31
CA ALA A 182 -9.46 9.82 -2.72
C ALA A 182 -9.64 9.77 -4.24
N ASP A 183 -9.96 10.91 -4.88
CA ASP A 183 -10.14 11.01 -6.32
C ASP A 183 -8.85 10.68 -7.08
N TYR A 184 -7.70 11.13 -6.59
CA TYR A 184 -6.39 10.77 -7.15
C TYR A 184 -6.19 9.24 -7.19
N LEU A 185 -6.52 8.52 -6.10
CA LEU A 185 -6.41 7.06 -6.07
C LEU A 185 -7.46 6.38 -6.95
N VAL A 186 -8.68 6.88 -6.99
CA VAL A 186 -9.73 6.36 -7.88
C VAL A 186 -9.31 6.48 -9.34
N ASP A 187 -8.73 7.61 -9.74
CA ASP A 187 -8.23 7.82 -11.10
C ASP A 187 -7.03 6.93 -11.41
N PHE A 188 -6.12 6.75 -10.46
CA PHE A 188 -5.03 5.79 -10.59
C PHE A 188 -5.56 4.36 -10.83
N ILE A 189 -6.55 3.92 -10.05
CA ILE A 189 -7.17 2.59 -10.17
C ILE A 189 -7.85 2.44 -11.55
N LYS A 190 -8.65 3.42 -11.97
CA LYS A 190 -9.33 3.40 -13.27
C LYS A 190 -8.35 3.30 -14.42
N THR A 191 -7.26 4.07 -14.36
CA THR A 191 -6.22 4.11 -15.40
C THR A 191 -5.42 2.81 -15.48
N ASN A 192 -5.27 2.10 -14.38
CA ASN A 192 -4.42 0.90 -14.31
C ASN A 192 -5.20 -0.41 -14.10
N LYS A 193 -6.52 -0.42 -14.28
CA LYS A 193 -7.39 -1.60 -14.04
C LYS A 193 -6.98 -2.87 -14.81
N ASP A 194 -6.29 -2.73 -15.93
CA ASP A 194 -5.86 -3.82 -16.80
C ASP A 194 -4.43 -4.32 -16.49
N LYS A 195 -3.78 -3.75 -15.48
CA LYS A 195 -2.44 -4.11 -15.00
C LYS A 195 -2.52 -4.48 -13.51
N PRO A 196 -1.63 -5.33 -13.00
CA PRO A 196 -1.53 -5.51 -11.56
C PRO A 196 -1.11 -4.19 -10.91
N PHE A 197 -1.87 -3.73 -9.91
CA PHE A 197 -1.56 -2.50 -9.20
C PHE A 197 -1.60 -2.69 -7.69
N LEU A 198 -0.84 -1.83 -7.00
CA LEU A 198 -0.86 -1.60 -5.57
C LEU A 198 -1.25 -0.14 -5.32
N ALA A 199 -2.39 0.08 -4.67
CA ALA A 199 -2.85 1.38 -4.21
C ALA A 199 -2.82 1.41 -2.68
N TYR A 200 -1.96 2.25 -2.09
CA TYR A 200 -1.90 2.46 -0.64
C TYR A 200 -2.59 3.77 -0.28
N TYR A 201 -3.59 3.69 0.58
CA TYR A 201 -4.39 4.81 1.05
C TYR A 201 -4.22 5.02 2.56
N PRO A 202 -3.12 5.63 3.01
CA PRO A 202 -2.99 6.08 4.40
C PRO A 202 -3.81 7.35 4.59
N LEU A 203 -5.05 7.21 5.11
CA LEU A 203 -5.95 8.34 5.31
C LEU A 203 -5.34 9.38 6.26
N ASN A 204 -5.81 10.63 6.11
CA ASN A 204 -5.62 11.69 7.11
C ASN A 204 -6.70 11.62 8.19
N LEU A 205 -7.85 11.05 7.86
CA LEU A 205 -9.03 10.93 8.72
C LEU A 205 -8.96 9.68 9.62
N PRO A 206 -9.57 9.76 10.80
CA PRO A 206 -10.23 10.92 11.44
C PRO A 206 -9.33 11.76 12.35
N HIS A 207 -8.01 11.73 12.17
CA HIS A 207 -7.04 12.49 12.98
C HIS A 207 -7.40 14.00 13.06
N ASN A 208 -7.21 14.63 14.21
CA ASN A 208 -7.44 16.07 14.39
C ASN A 208 -6.68 16.96 13.37
N PRO A 209 -7.13 18.23 13.08
CA PRO A 209 -8.34 18.87 13.60
C PRO A 209 -9.61 18.18 13.10
N PHE A 210 -10.68 18.23 13.91
CA PHE A 210 -11.97 17.61 13.57
C PHE A 210 -12.83 18.60 12.77
N ASP A 211 -12.35 18.96 11.59
CA ASP A 211 -13.05 19.87 10.70
C ASP A 211 -14.27 19.18 10.06
N PRO A 212 -15.38 19.91 9.85
CA PRO A 212 -16.54 19.38 9.17
C PRO A 212 -16.18 18.88 7.78
N THR A 213 -16.78 17.77 7.34
CA THR A 213 -16.64 17.30 5.97
C THR A 213 -17.59 18.06 5.03
N PRO A 214 -17.34 18.10 3.71
CA PRO A 214 -18.20 18.81 2.76
C PRO A 214 -19.67 18.36 2.73
N ARG A 215 -19.99 17.23 3.36
CA ARG A 215 -21.34 16.63 3.39
C ARG A 215 -21.88 16.38 4.79
N SER A 216 -21.28 17.00 5.79
CA SER A 216 -21.75 16.91 7.19
C SER A 216 -22.75 18.01 7.52
#